data_6340afdaa19a535ce44a9af4170fd67b
#
_entry.id   6340afdaa19a535ce44a9af4170fd67b
#
_cell.length_a   1.000
_cell.length_b   1.000
_cell.length_c   1.000
_cell.angle_alpha   90.00
_cell.angle_beta   90.00
_cell.angle_gamma   90.00
#
_symmetry.space_group_name_H-M   'P 1'
#
loop_
_entity.id
_entity.type
_entity.pdbx_description
1 polymer ?
#
loop_
_entity_poly.entity_id
_entity_poly.type
_entity_poly.pdbx_seq_one_letter_code
_entity_poly.pdbx_strand_id
1 'polypeptide(L)'
;MSPKPPSTLGRVAIYQSDAQGRCVYVNAALCELFEMSEQEALGLGWMGRVHPDDRERVAAARHHAASAIPMFHIEYRVQLGARTIWVAAFSTALMEGATFKGRIGTLTDITDAKKHFPADDDDAAR
;
A
#
# COMPACT_ATOMS: atom_id res chain seq x y z
N MET A 1 -10.48 -1.89 -31.21
CA MET A 1 -10.15 -1.53 -29.83
C MET A 1 -8.74 -2.01 -29.52
N SER A 2 -7.94 -1.14 -29.03
CA SER A 2 -6.60 -1.56 -28.69
C SER A 2 -6.66 -2.38 -27.40
N PRO A 3 -5.86 -3.43 -27.31
CA PRO A 3 -5.82 -4.22 -26.11
C PRO A 3 -5.31 -3.36 -24.95
N LYS A 4 -5.91 -3.59 -23.82
CA LYS A 4 -5.46 -2.93 -22.63
C LYS A 4 -4.11 -3.52 -22.24
N PRO A 5 -3.10 -2.70 -21.99
CA PRO A 5 -1.82 -3.25 -21.55
C PRO A 5 -2.00 -3.93 -20.20
N PRO A 6 -1.18 -4.92 -19.89
CA PRO A 6 -1.23 -5.53 -18.58
C PRO A 6 -1.08 -4.44 -17.52
N SER A 7 -1.92 -4.49 -16.50
CA SER A 7 -1.93 -3.44 -15.49
C SER A 7 -0.60 -3.32 -14.76
N THR A 8 0.21 -4.39 -14.77
CA THR A 8 1.50 -4.40 -14.10
C THR A 8 2.60 -3.75 -14.92
N LEU A 9 2.36 -3.49 -16.21
CA LEU A 9 3.37 -2.92 -17.08
C LEU A 9 3.10 -1.44 -17.32
N GLY A 10 4.00 -0.60 -16.81
CA GLY A 10 3.91 0.84 -17.02
C GLY A 10 2.87 1.52 -16.15
N ARG A 11 2.32 0.81 -15.19
CA ARG A 11 1.32 1.38 -14.30
C ARG A 11 1.75 1.14 -12.86
N VAL A 12 1.80 2.20 -12.11
CA VAL A 12 2.22 2.15 -10.72
C VAL A 12 1.02 2.52 -9.84
N ALA A 13 0.74 1.70 -8.85
CA ALA A 13 -0.31 2.00 -7.89
C ALA A 13 0.20 3.11 -6.97
N ILE A 14 -0.55 4.21 -6.91
CA ILE A 14 -0.16 5.42 -6.17
C ILE A 14 -1.26 5.78 -5.19
N TYR A 15 -0.86 6.19 -3.99
CA TYR A 15 -1.79 6.69 -2.99
C TYR A 15 -1.20 7.92 -2.31
N GLN A 16 -2.09 8.71 -1.71
CA GLN A 16 -1.69 9.84 -0.90
C GLN A 16 -2.52 9.85 0.36
N SER A 17 -1.89 10.13 1.48
CA SER A 17 -2.57 10.25 2.75
C SER A 17 -2.43 11.66 3.30
N ASP A 18 -3.34 12.03 4.21
CA ASP A 18 -3.25 13.32 4.89
C ASP A 18 -2.38 13.19 6.15
N ALA A 19 -2.27 14.26 6.90
CA ALA A 19 -1.42 14.28 8.07
C ALA A 19 -1.89 13.35 9.18
N GLN A 20 -3.15 12.93 9.13
CA GLN A 20 -3.71 11.99 10.09
C GLN A 20 -3.63 10.54 9.61
N GLY A 21 -3.03 10.32 8.44
CA GLY A 21 -2.86 8.98 7.91
C GLY A 21 -4.09 8.41 7.21
N ARG A 22 -5.05 9.26 6.86
CA ARG A 22 -6.21 8.82 6.09
C ARG A 22 -5.92 8.96 4.61
N CYS A 23 -6.35 8.00 3.81
CA CYS A 23 -6.14 8.03 2.38
C CYS A 23 -7.01 9.10 1.74
N VAL A 24 -6.39 9.99 0.95
CA VAL A 24 -7.11 11.08 0.30
C VAL A 24 -7.03 10.98 -1.22
N TYR A 25 -6.19 10.11 -1.75
CA TYR A 25 -6.09 9.92 -3.20
C TYR A 25 -5.57 8.52 -3.51
N VAL A 26 -6.15 7.90 -4.52
CA VAL A 26 -5.65 6.66 -5.12
C VAL A 26 -5.82 6.78 -6.62
N ASN A 27 -4.90 6.16 -7.36
CA ASN A 27 -5.05 6.14 -8.82
C ASN A 27 -5.73 4.85 -9.28
N ALA A 28 -5.99 4.75 -10.57
CA ALA A 28 -6.71 3.60 -11.13
C ALA A 28 -5.94 2.30 -10.91
N ALA A 29 -4.61 2.34 -10.99
CA ALA A 29 -3.81 1.14 -10.79
C ALA A 29 -3.97 0.58 -9.38
N LEU A 30 -4.07 1.46 -8.38
CA LEU A 30 -4.28 1.01 -7.01
C LEU A 30 -5.66 0.39 -6.85
N CYS A 31 -6.67 1.00 -7.47
CA CYS A 31 -8.02 0.45 -7.41
C CYS A 31 -8.07 -0.95 -8.03
N GLU A 32 -7.35 -1.16 -9.12
CA GLU A 32 -7.28 -2.48 -9.74
C GLU A 32 -6.57 -3.47 -8.84
N LEU A 33 -5.47 -3.04 -8.23
CA LEU A 33 -4.69 -3.91 -7.37
C LEU A 33 -5.49 -4.39 -6.16
N PHE A 34 -6.26 -3.50 -5.55
CA PHE A 34 -7.05 -3.80 -4.36
C PHE A 34 -8.47 -4.25 -4.70
N GLU A 35 -8.84 -4.24 -5.99
CA GLU A 35 -10.19 -4.60 -6.43
C GLU A 35 -11.25 -3.83 -5.67
N MET A 36 -11.09 -2.50 -5.64
CA MET A 36 -12.04 -1.63 -4.98
C MET A 36 -12.13 -0.32 -5.73
N SER A 37 -13.25 0.38 -5.53
CA SER A 37 -13.44 1.68 -6.14
C SER A 37 -12.61 2.73 -5.40
N GLU A 38 -12.44 3.88 -6.04
CA GLU A 38 -11.77 5.00 -5.40
C GLU A 38 -12.46 5.37 -4.09
N GLN A 39 -13.79 5.47 -4.11
CA GLN A 39 -14.54 5.81 -2.93
C GLN A 39 -14.35 4.82 -1.79
N GLU A 40 -14.31 3.54 -2.15
CA GLU A 40 -14.11 2.49 -1.14
C GLU A 40 -12.73 2.58 -0.50
N ALA A 41 -11.75 3.03 -1.28
CA ALA A 41 -10.36 3.06 -0.80
C ALA A 41 -10.07 4.25 0.11
N LEU A 42 -10.82 5.34 -0.05
CA LEU A 42 -10.52 6.57 0.68
C LEU A 42 -10.75 6.44 2.18
N GLY A 43 -10.12 7.33 2.93
CA GLY A 43 -10.18 7.28 4.37
C GLY A 43 -9.44 6.07 4.88
N LEU A 44 -10.12 5.21 5.59
CA LEU A 44 -9.58 3.94 6.06
C LEU A 44 -10.22 2.75 5.36
N GLY A 45 -10.96 3.00 4.28
CA GLY A 45 -11.67 1.93 3.58
C GLY A 45 -10.73 0.84 3.05
N TRP A 46 -9.54 1.23 2.62
CA TRP A 46 -8.55 0.27 2.10
C TRP A 46 -8.14 -0.77 3.15
N MET A 47 -8.25 -0.42 4.44
CA MET A 47 -7.90 -1.36 5.51
C MET A 47 -8.77 -2.61 5.48
N GLY A 48 -9.96 -2.51 4.90
CA GLY A 48 -10.83 -3.66 4.77
C GLY A 48 -10.28 -4.76 3.88
N ARG A 49 -9.32 -4.42 3.01
CA ARG A 49 -8.65 -5.40 2.15
C ARG A 49 -7.41 -6.00 2.79
N VAL A 50 -6.91 -5.41 3.86
CA VAL A 50 -5.73 -5.95 4.53
C VAL A 50 -6.10 -7.27 5.18
N HIS A 51 -5.26 -8.28 4.98
CA HIS A 51 -5.48 -9.61 5.56
C HIS A 51 -5.68 -9.48 7.07
N PRO A 52 -6.66 -10.18 7.64
CA PRO A 52 -6.95 -10.03 9.07
C PRO A 52 -5.74 -10.19 9.99
N ASP A 53 -4.85 -11.11 9.66
CA ASP A 53 -3.67 -11.36 10.48
C ASP A 53 -2.67 -10.21 10.44
N ASP A 54 -2.78 -9.33 9.44
CA ASP A 54 -1.84 -8.21 9.30
C ASP A 54 -2.44 -6.88 9.74
N ARG A 55 -3.74 -6.85 10.05
CA ARG A 55 -4.43 -5.57 10.30
C ARG A 55 -3.85 -4.80 11.47
N GLU A 56 -3.55 -5.49 12.55
CA GLU A 56 -3.01 -4.81 13.73
C GLU A 56 -1.64 -4.22 13.43
N ARG A 57 -0.81 -4.99 12.74
CA ARG A 57 0.53 -4.53 12.37
C ARG A 57 0.47 -3.35 11.40
N VAL A 58 -0.43 -3.42 10.43
CA VAL A 58 -0.58 -2.36 9.44
C VAL A 58 -1.15 -1.10 10.09
N ALA A 59 -2.10 -1.26 11.01
CA ALA A 59 -2.65 -0.11 11.73
C ALA A 59 -1.57 0.59 12.56
N ALA A 60 -0.73 -0.17 13.23
CA ALA A 60 0.37 0.39 14.00
C ALA A 60 1.37 1.11 13.09
N ALA A 61 1.67 0.50 11.94
CA ALA A 61 2.59 1.11 10.98
C ALA A 61 2.02 2.41 10.43
N ARG A 62 0.73 2.43 10.12
CA ARG A 62 0.06 3.62 9.63
C ARG A 62 0.15 4.76 10.65
N HIS A 63 -0.07 4.40 11.90
CA HIS A 63 0.02 5.40 12.98
C HIS A 63 1.45 5.96 13.06
N HIS A 64 2.43 5.07 12.98
CA HIS A 64 3.84 5.48 13.02
C HIS A 64 4.19 6.36 11.83
N ALA A 65 3.65 6.04 10.66
CA ALA A 65 3.94 6.79 9.43
C ALA A 65 3.19 8.12 9.37
N ALA A 66 2.23 8.36 10.28
CA ALA A 66 1.56 9.66 10.36
C ALA A 66 2.48 10.66 11.07
N SER A 67 3.69 10.82 10.53
CA SER A 67 4.73 11.67 11.07
C SER A 67 5.67 12.04 9.93
N ALA A 68 6.62 12.92 10.22
CA ALA A 68 7.50 13.44 9.19
C ALA A 68 8.69 12.54 8.88
N ILE A 69 8.60 11.25 9.17
CA ILE A 69 9.64 10.29 8.78
C ILE A 69 9.82 10.39 7.26
N PRO A 70 11.04 10.68 6.76
CA PRO A 70 11.22 10.93 5.31
C PRO A 70 10.79 9.78 4.43
N MET A 71 11.17 8.55 4.77
CA MET A 71 10.82 7.37 3.97
C MET A 71 10.23 6.32 4.89
N PHE A 72 9.20 5.63 4.41
CA PHE A 72 8.59 4.56 5.17
C PHE A 72 8.24 3.41 4.25
N HIS A 73 8.44 2.20 4.74
CA HIS A 73 8.23 0.97 3.97
C HIS A 73 7.55 -0.08 4.84
N ILE A 74 6.58 -0.77 4.26
CA ILE A 74 5.95 -1.91 4.93
C ILE A 74 5.45 -2.89 3.88
N GLU A 75 5.50 -4.18 4.22
CA GLU A 75 4.92 -5.23 3.39
C GLU A 75 3.77 -5.87 4.16
N TYR A 76 2.70 -6.20 3.44
CA TYR A 76 1.57 -6.86 4.08
C TYR A 76 0.73 -7.60 3.04
N ARG A 77 -0.18 -8.42 3.54
CA ARG A 77 -1.06 -9.20 2.67
C ARG A 77 -2.37 -8.47 2.46
N VAL A 78 -2.90 -8.64 1.26
CA VAL A 78 -4.19 -8.08 0.86
C VAL A 78 -5.08 -9.26 0.49
N GLN A 79 -6.25 -9.33 1.10
CA GLN A 79 -7.20 -10.42 0.89
C GLN A 79 -8.23 -10.01 -0.14
N LEU A 80 -8.26 -10.72 -1.25
CA LEU A 80 -9.15 -10.44 -2.37
C LEU A 80 -10.07 -11.65 -2.56
N GLY A 81 -11.11 -11.75 -1.73
CA GLY A 81 -11.94 -12.93 -1.74
C GLY A 81 -11.14 -14.15 -1.29
N ALA A 82 -11.08 -15.16 -2.13
CA ALA A 82 -10.31 -16.37 -1.81
C ALA A 82 -8.83 -16.23 -2.14
N ARG A 83 -8.43 -15.13 -2.78
CA ARG A 83 -7.06 -14.93 -3.22
C ARG A 83 -6.34 -13.95 -2.29
N THR A 84 -5.10 -14.24 -1.99
CA THR A 84 -4.26 -13.39 -1.17
C THR A 84 -3.06 -12.94 -1.98
N ILE A 85 -2.76 -11.66 -1.94
CA ILE A 85 -1.55 -11.14 -2.57
C ILE A 85 -0.69 -10.47 -1.51
N TRP A 86 0.60 -10.36 -1.80
CA TRP A 86 1.53 -9.57 -0.98
C TRP A 86 1.79 -8.26 -1.67
N VAL A 87 1.84 -7.18 -0.90
CA VAL A 87 2.17 -5.86 -1.45
C VAL A 87 3.28 -5.23 -0.62
N ALA A 88 4.07 -4.40 -1.27
CA ALA A 88 5.08 -3.57 -0.63
C ALA A 88 4.65 -2.11 -0.80
N ALA A 89 4.53 -1.42 0.32
CA ALA A 89 4.15 -0.01 0.31
C ALA A 89 5.37 0.83 0.67
N PHE A 90 5.66 1.82 -0.18
CA PHE A 90 6.73 2.78 0.05
C PHE A 90 6.12 4.17 0.06
N SER A 91 6.53 5.02 0.98
CA SER A 91 6.00 6.37 1.00
C SER A 91 7.04 7.37 1.43
N THR A 92 6.81 8.61 1.05
CA THR A 92 7.65 9.75 1.37
C THR A 92 6.79 10.81 2.03
N ALA A 93 7.33 11.48 3.04
CA ALA A 93 6.61 12.54 3.72
C ALA A 93 6.45 13.74 2.79
N LEU A 94 5.26 14.33 2.81
CA LEU A 94 4.97 15.58 2.11
C LEU A 94 5.07 16.70 3.13
N MET A 95 5.97 17.62 2.87
CA MET A 95 6.24 18.71 3.78
C MET A 95 5.94 20.05 3.10
N GLU A 96 5.43 20.98 3.88
CA GLU A 96 5.33 22.37 3.47
C GLU A 96 6.11 23.17 4.50
N GLY A 97 7.36 23.52 4.16
CA GLY A 97 8.26 24.02 5.15
C GLY A 97 8.50 22.97 6.23
N ALA A 98 8.26 23.31 7.47
CA ALA A 98 8.41 22.38 8.58
C ALA A 98 7.10 21.65 8.92
N THR A 99 6.04 21.90 8.16
CA THR A 99 4.72 21.32 8.46
C THR A 99 4.53 20.02 7.70
N PHE A 100 4.22 18.95 8.43
CA PHE A 100 3.90 17.65 7.81
C PHE A 100 2.49 17.69 7.26
N LYS A 101 2.35 17.38 5.97
CA LYS A 101 1.06 17.45 5.28
C LYS A 101 0.49 16.10 4.91
N GLY A 102 1.23 15.04 5.10
CA GLY A 102 0.80 13.71 4.71
C GLY A 102 1.91 12.99 3.99
N ARG A 103 1.54 11.94 3.26
CA ARG A 103 2.54 11.14 2.54
C ARG A 103 2.03 10.81 1.15
N ILE A 104 2.97 10.60 0.24
CA ILE A 104 2.64 10.04 -1.07
C ILE A 104 3.45 8.77 -1.23
N GLY A 105 2.82 7.74 -1.81
CA GLY A 105 3.50 6.46 -1.88
C GLY A 105 3.04 5.59 -3.02
N THR A 106 3.71 4.46 -3.13
CA THR A 106 3.42 3.45 -4.14
C THR A 106 3.15 2.12 -3.49
N LEU A 107 2.41 1.27 -4.19
CA LEU A 107 2.17 -0.11 -3.79
C LEU A 107 2.58 -1.02 -4.93
N THR A 108 3.37 -2.02 -4.62
CA THR A 108 3.85 -2.99 -5.59
C THR A 108 3.38 -4.38 -5.20
N ASP A 109 2.84 -5.11 -6.15
CA ASP A 109 2.48 -6.51 -5.92
C ASP A 109 3.77 -7.33 -5.93
N ILE A 110 4.10 -7.92 -4.79
CA ILE A 110 5.32 -8.71 -4.63
C ILE A 110 5.02 -10.18 -4.39
N THR A 111 3.82 -10.62 -4.78
CA THR A 111 3.39 -11.99 -4.55
C THR A 111 4.38 -13.00 -5.15
N ASP A 112 4.79 -12.77 -6.40
CA ASP A 112 5.72 -13.68 -7.05
C ASP A 112 7.09 -13.68 -6.39
N ALA A 113 7.55 -12.53 -5.96
CA ALA A 113 8.83 -12.44 -5.25
C ALA A 113 8.78 -13.25 -3.95
N LYS A 114 7.66 -13.18 -3.25
CA LYS A 114 7.49 -13.94 -2.01
C LYS A 114 7.50 -15.44 -2.27
N LYS A 115 6.93 -15.86 -3.40
CA LYS A 115 6.94 -17.28 -3.74
C LYS A 115 8.34 -17.78 -4.07
N HIS A 116 9.12 -16.96 -4.75
CA HIS A 116 10.47 -17.36 -5.18
C HIS A 116 11.48 -17.28 -4.04
N PHE A 117 11.24 -16.42 -3.06
CA PHE A 117 12.18 -16.19 -1.98
C PHE A 117 11.49 -16.29 -0.62
N PRO A 118 10.77 -17.41 -0.35
CA PRO A 118 10.03 -17.50 0.92
C PRO A 118 10.95 -17.46 2.14
N ALA A 119 12.18 -17.92 1.99
CA ALA A 119 13.13 -17.92 3.11
C ALA A 119 13.59 -16.51 3.46
N ASP A 120 13.40 -15.55 2.57
CA ASP A 120 13.76 -14.18 2.86
C ASP A 120 12.96 -13.64 4.03
N ASP A 121 11.75 -14.14 4.19
CA ASP A 121 10.92 -13.72 5.31
C ASP A 121 11.54 -14.16 6.61
N ASP A 122 12.07 -15.38 6.63
CA ASP A 122 12.75 -15.88 7.81
C ASP A 122 14.05 -15.13 8.03
N ASP A 123 14.74 -14.78 6.94
CA ASP A 123 15.95 -14.01 7.03
C ASP A 123 15.67 -12.65 7.67
N ALA A 124 14.56 -12.06 7.33
CA ALA A 124 14.19 -10.78 7.90
C ALA A 124 13.97 -10.90 9.41
N ALA A 125 13.67 -12.08 9.87
CA ALA A 125 13.43 -12.29 11.29
C ALA A 125 14.71 -12.47 12.08
N ARG A 126 15.83 -12.65 11.41
CA ARG A 126 17.12 -12.88 12.08
C ARG A 126 17.74 -11.63 12.63
#